data_41fee09dea1168d3ce00b5b947ba9275
#
_entry.id   41fee09dea1168d3ce00b5b947ba9275
#
_cell.length_a   1.000
_cell.length_b   1.000
_cell.length_c   1.000
_cell.angle_alpha   90.00
_cell.angle_beta   90.00
_cell.angle_gamma   90.00
#
_symmetry.space_group_name_H-M   'P 1'
#
loop_
_entity.id
_entity.type
_entity.pdbx_description
1 polymer ?
#
loop_
_entity_poly.entity_id
_entity_poly.type
_entity_poly.pdbx_seq_one_letter_code
_entity_poly.pdbx_strand_id
1 'polypeptide(L)'
;GRTAGDSAGSKVSGMGDFDNDGFDDFVIGAPSAQGTGVVYLLLGYSSPSGTMSLTAANASFVGEAAGDAAGFSISGAGDVNNDGYDDFLVGAFIADTTVTDSGKAYLILGGTPPSGETNLSMADAAYTGINQQDYAGCSVAGAGDVNNDGYDDILVGAYWSDTIATDGGSAYLILGDASPNGTTSLADADYEFSGLTTGDQCGKKVASVDMNGDGYSDISVGCPYANTGSSNTGTTYLIYGSGQ
;
A
#
# COMPACT_ATOMS: atom_id res chain seq x y z
N GLY A 1 3.54 -18.61 10.11
CA GLY A 1 2.17 -18.26 10.50
C GLY A 1 1.86 -18.71 11.91
N ARG A 2 0.76 -18.23 12.45
CA ARG A 2 0.26 -18.64 13.78
C ARG A 2 -0.62 -19.89 13.67
N THR A 3 -1.38 -20.00 12.57
CA THR A 3 -2.28 -21.12 12.30
C THR A 3 -2.13 -21.62 10.86
N ALA A 4 -2.61 -22.85 10.60
CA ALA A 4 -2.61 -23.42 9.26
C ALA A 4 -3.62 -22.66 8.38
N GLY A 5 -3.20 -22.27 7.18
CA GLY A 5 -4.04 -21.51 6.24
C GLY A 5 -3.91 -20.00 6.31
N ASP A 6 -3.16 -19.43 7.27
CA ASP A 6 -2.97 -17.97 7.40
C ASP A 6 -2.34 -17.30 6.18
N SER A 7 -1.66 -18.06 5.31
CA SER A 7 -0.89 -17.52 4.18
C SER A 7 0.18 -16.49 4.60
N ALA A 8 0.72 -16.63 5.82
CA ALA A 8 1.76 -15.74 6.32
C ALA A 8 3.01 -15.78 5.44
N GLY A 9 3.54 -14.61 5.08
CA GLY A 9 4.65 -14.47 4.13
C GLY A 9 4.22 -14.41 2.67
N SER A 10 2.90 -14.31 2.38
CA SER A 10 2.42 -14.03 1.02
C SER A 10 2.93 -12.70 0.48
N LYS A 11 3.15 -11.74 1.39
CA LYS A 11 3.87 -10.50 1.16
C LYS A 11 4.84 -10.23 2.31
N VAL A 12 6.00 -9.67 1.96
CA VAL A 12 6.99 -9.15 2.90
C VAL A 12 7.53 -7.83 2.35
N SER A 13 7.82 -6.89 3.22
CA SER A 13 8.43 -5.61 2.85
C SER A 13 9.35 -5.14 3.96
N GLY A 14 10.53 -4.63 3.62
CA GLY A 14 11.24 -3.68 4.46
C GLY A 14 10.44 -2.37 4.46
N MET A 15 10.53 -1.63 5.53
CA MET A 15 9.76 -0.39 5.69
C MET A 15 10.63 0.77 6.19
N GLY A 16 11.94 0.55 6.37
CA GLY A 16 12.83 1.49 7.01
C GLY A 16 12.79 1.38 8.52
N ASP A 17 13.17 2.43 9.22
CA ASP A 17 13.31 2.49 10.69
C ASP A 17 12.03 3.08 11.31
N PHE A 18 11.06 2.20 11.57
CA PHE A 18 9.72 2.57 12.06
C PHE A 18 9.72 3.19 13.46
N ASP A 19 10.64 2.76 14.34
CA ASP A 19 10.71 3.26 15.71
C ASP A 19 11.94 4.13 16.00
N ASN A 20 12.73 4.46 14.96
CA ASN A 20 13.91 5.32 14.98
C ASN A 20 14.97 4.83 15.99
N ASP A 21 15.16 3.48 16.05
CA ASP A 21 16.17 2.84 16.89
C ASP A 21 17.51 2.61 16.16
N GLY A 22 17.60 2.93 14.87
CA GLY A 22 18.76 2.80 14.00
C GLY A 22 18.86 1.46 13.26
N PHE A 23 17.81 0.64 13.28
CA PHE A 23 17.71 -0.61 12.53
C PHE A 23 16.44 -0.63 11.67
N ASP A 24 16.59 -0.97 10.40
CA ASP A 24 15.42 -1.13 9.51
C ASP A 24 14.52 -2.28 9.95
N ASP A 25 13.22 -2.11 9.76
CA ASP A 25 12.14 -2.96 10.19
C ASP A 25 11.45 -3.70 9.03
N PHE A 26 10.66 -4.70 9.37
CA PHE A 26 9.93 -5.52 8.41
C PHE A 26 8.46 -5.66 8.75
N VAL A 27 7.63 -5.71 7.71
CA VAL A 27 6.24 -6.13 7.81
C VAL A 27 5.99 -7.39 6.99
N ILE A 28 5.13 -8.28 7.52
CA ILE A 28 4.77 -9.56 6.92
C ILE A 28 3.26 -9.69 6.84
N GLY A 29 2.73 -9.82 5.63
CA GLY A 29 1.31 -10.03 5.37
C GLY A 29 0.89 -11.49 5.49
N ALA A 30 -0.27 -11.70 6.09
CA ALA A 30 -0.96 -12.97 6.24
C ALA A 30 -2.46 -12.76 5.93
N PRO A 31 -2.83 -12.58 4.64
CA PRO A 31 -4.16 -12.10 4.24
C PRO A 31 -5.31 -13.06 4.54
N SER A 32 -5.01 -14.32 4.87
CA SER A 32 -6.03 -15.30 5.27
C SER A 32 -6.08 -15.52 6.79
N ALA A 33 -5.22 -14.85 7.55
CA ALA A 33 -5.18 -15.03 9.01
C ALA A 33 -6.43 -14.43 9.66
N GLN A 34 -6.95 -15.11 10.69
CA GLN A 34 -8.13 -14.72 11.49
C GLN A 34 -9.41 -14.46 10.65
N GLY A 35 -9.39 -14.77 9.34
CA GLY A 35 -10.50 -14.52 8.42
C GLY A 35 -10.64 -13.06 7.96
N THR A 36 -9.87 -12.13 8.53
CA THR A 36 -9.85 -10.70 8.20
C THR A 36 -8.57 -10.26 7.50
N GLY A 37 -7.50 -11.06 7.64
CA GLY A 37 -6.13 -10.72 7.29
C GLY A 37 -5.38 -10.06 8.46
N VAL A 38 -4.07 -10.31 8.52
CA VAL A 38 -3.18 -9.78 9.56
C VAL A 38 -1.85 -9.35 8.96
N VAL A 39 -1.32 -8.22 9.44
CA VAL A 39 0.05 -7.79 9.16
C VAL A 39 0.85 -7.87 10.45
N TYR A 40 2.04 -8.45 10.41
CA TYR A 40 2.95 -8.56 11.55
C TYR A 40 4.11 -7.58 11.38
N LEU A 41 4.39 -6.79 12.41
CA LEU A 41 5.55 -5.91 12.52
C LEU A 41 6.68 -6.62 13.26
N LEU A 42 7.85 -6.60 12.67
CA LEU A 42 9.10 -7.14 13.22
C LEU A 42 10.14 -6.04 13.24
N LEU A 43 10.52 -5.61 14.44
CA LEU A 43 11.55 -4.61 14.64
C LEU A 43 12.94 -5.20 14.41
N GLY A 44 13.81 -4.41 13.79
CA GLY A 44 15.21 -4.69 13.59
C GLY A 44 16.02 -4.75 14.89
N TYR A 45 17.21 -5.31 14.86
CA TYR A 45 18.17 -5.31 15.97
C TYR A 45 19.55 -5.76 15.52
N SER A 46 20.58 -5.45 16.32
CA SER A 46 22.00 -5.54 15.94
C SER A 46 22.51 -6.92 15.52
N SER A 47 21.81 -8.02 15.79
CA SER A 47 22.33 -9.37 15.50
C SER A 47 21.22 -10.38 15.26
N PRO A 48 20.39 -10.21 14.22
CA PRO A 48 19.32 -11.15 13.92
C PRO A 48 19.89 -12.51 13.54
N SER A 49 19.41 -13.58 14.16
CA SER A 49 19.87 -14.95 13.89
C SER A 49 18.81 -15.99 14.16
N GLY A 50 18.86 -17.12 13.42
CA GLY A 50 17.94 -18.24 13.59
C GLY A 50 16.59 -18.06 12.89
N THR A 51 15.56 -18.70 13.44
CA THR A 51 14.18 -18.62 12.97
C THR A 51 13.31 -17.97 14.04
N MET A 52 12.44 -17.05 13.63
CA MET A 52 11.48 -16.41 14.53
C MET A 52 10.05 -16.87 14.18
N SER A 53 9.25 -17.14 15.21
CA SER A 53 7.83 -17.37 15.06
C SER A 53 7.10 -16.03 15.03
N LEU A 54 6.09 -15.87 14.17
CA LEU A 54 5.25 -14.67 14.16
C LEU A 54 4.41 -14.49 15.44
N THR A 55 4.41 -15.49 16.34
CA THR A 55 3.88 -15.30 17.71
C THR A 55 4.73 -14.37 18.56
N ALA A 56 5.98 -14.13 18.14
CA ALA A 56 6.93 -13.21 18.77
C ALA A 56 7.07 -11.89 18.01
N ALA A 57 6.17 -11.59 17.08
CA ALA A 57 6.13 -10.29 16.41
C ALA A 57 5.93 -9.16 17.43
N ASN A 58 6.55 -8.02 17.20
CA ASN A 58 6.50 -6.86 18.10
C ASN A 58 5.09 -6.28 18.17
N ALA A 59 4.40 -6.21 17.01
CA ALA A 59 3.01 -5.84 16.91
C ALA A 59 2.31 -6.63 15.80
N SER A 60 0.99 -6.60 15.77
CA SER A 60 0.19 -7.11 14.68
C SER A 60 -1.02 -6.21 14.42
N PHE A 61 -1.35 -6.04 13.13
CA PHE A 61 -2.47 -5.22 12.67
C PHE A 61 -3.48 -6.14 11.99
N VAL A 62 -4.73 -6.08 12.44
CA VAL A 62 -5.80 -7.01 12.05
C VAL A 62 -6.84 -6.27 11.21
N GLY A 63 -7.27 -6.87 10.10
CA GLY A 63 -8.32 -6.32 9.23
C GLY A 63 -9.62 -6.05 9.99
N GLU A 64 -10.41 -5.11 9.50
CA GLU A 64 -11.62 -4.63 10.17
C GLU A 64 -12.74 -5.67 10.16
N ALA A 65 -12.94 -6.34 9.03
CA ALA A 65 -14.05 -7.28 8.83
C ALA A 65 -13.61 -8.60 8.18
N ALA A 66 -14.45 -9.61 8.34
CA ALA A 66 -14.20 -10.92 7.74
C ALA A 66 -14.26 -10.82 6.20
N GLY A 67 -13.22 -11.32 5.55
CA GLY A 67 -13.10 -11.28 4.10
C GLY A 67 -12.16 -10.18 3.58
N ASP A 68 -11.87 -9.12 4.32
CA ASP A 68 -11.10 -7.94 3.85
C ASP A 68 -9.74 -8.29 3.25
N ALA A 69 -9.14 -9.41 3.66
CA ALA A 69 -7.82 -9.85 3.24
C ALA A 69 -6.71 -8.81 3.51
N ALA A 70 -6.74 -8.14 4.66
CA ALA A 70 -5.73 -7.17 5.06
C ALA A 70 -4.31 -7.79 5.01
N GLY A 71 -3.33 -7.06 4.47
CA GLY A 71 -2.00 -7.56 4.20
C GLY A 71 -1.85 -8.35 2.90
N PHE A 72 -2.85 -8.27 2.00
CA PHE A 72 -2.71 -8.76 0.63
C PHE A 72 -1.62 -8.01 -0.14
N SER A 73 -1.53 -6.71 0.04
CA SER A 73 -0.40 -5.88 -0.35
C SER A 73 0.12 -5.12 0.88
N ILE A 74 1.43 -4.93 0.95
CA ILE A 74 2.12 -4.15 1.97
C ILE A 74 3.36 -3.51 1.35
N SER A 75 3.74 -2.34 1.85
CA SER A 75 4.95 -1.62 1.42
C SER A 75 5.39 -0.65 2.52
N GLY A 76 6.69 -0.41 2.66
CA GLY A 76 7.16 0.81 3.29
C GLY A 76 6.63 2.03 2.52
N ALA A 77 6.38 3.11 3.21
CA ALA A 77 5.86 4.35 2.65
C ALA A 77 6.91 5.48 2.66
N GLY A 78 8.01 5.31 3.41
CA GLY A 78 8.92 6.38 3.78
C GLY A 78 8.32 7.22 4.90
N ASP A 79 8.80 8.43 5.08
CA ASP A 79 8.36 9.39 6.11
C ASP A 79 7.28 10.33 5.52
N VAL A 80 6.02 9.84 5.49
CA VAL A 80 4.89 10.52 4.83
C VAL A 80 4.50 11.83 5.53
N ASN A 81 4.81 11.93 6.84
CA ASN A 81 4.46 13.11 7.63
C ASN A 81 5.66 13.97 8.06
N ASN A 82 6.89 13.59 7.64
CA ASN A 82 8.16 14.26 7.94
C ASN A 82 8.40 14.42 9.44
N ASP A 83 8.13 13.36 10.23
CA ASP A 83 8.36 13.34 11.67
C ASP A 83 9.64 12.58 12.08
N GLY A 84 10.34 11.98 11.12
CA GLY A 84 11.61 11.28 11.28
C GLY A 84 11.46 9.79 11.57
N TYR A 85 10.28 9.22 11.42
CA TYR A 85 10.00 7.79 11.48
C TYR A 85 9.51 7.31 10.12
N ASP A 86 9.94 6.12 9.70
CA ASP A 86 9.42 5.53 8.47
C ASP A 86 8.03 4.91 8.69
N ASP A 87 7.14 5.09 7.72
CA ASP A 87 5.75 4.68 7.73
C ASP A 87 5.52 3.43 6.86
N PHE A 88 4.33 2.81 6.94
CA PHE A 88 4.00 1.72 6.04
C PHE A 88 2.52 1.66 5.63
N LEU A 89 2.29 1.00 4.50
CA LEU A 89 0.99 0.81 3.88
C LEU A 89 0.52 -0.64 3.99
N VAL A 90 -0.78 -0.80 4.22
CA VAL A 90 -1.48 -2.09 4.20
C VAL A 90 -2.66 -2.03 3.25
N GLY A 91 -2.71 -2.92 2.26
CA GLY A 91 -3.86 -3.07 1.39
C GLY A 91 -4.79 -4.20 1.83
N ALA A 92 -6.08 -3.93 1.78
CA ALA A 92 -7.20 -4.85 2.04
C ALA A 92 -8.18 -4.74 0.86
N PHE A 93 -7.83 -5.38 -0.26
CA PHE A 93 -8.41 -5.11 -1.59
C PHE A 93 -9.86 -5.57 -1.75
N ILE A 94 -10.36 -6.45 -0.90
CA ILE A 94 -11.77 -6.89 -0.87
C ILE A 94 -12.53 -6.32 0.33
N ALA A 95 -12.00 -5.28 0.97
CA ALA A 95 -12.72 -4.62 2.05
C ALA A 95 -14.01 -3.97 1.53
N ASP A 96 -15.11 -4.22 2.26
CA ASP A 96 -16.36 -3.52 2.06
C ASP A 96 -16.27 -2.15 2.76
N THR A 97 -16.55 -1.09 2.02
CA THR A 97 -16.62 0.26 2.57
C THR A 97 -18.10 0.74 2.57
N THR A 98 -18.43 1.75 1.79
CA THR A 98 -19.84 2.11 1.50
C THR A 98 -20.43 1.21 0.43
N VAL A 99 -19.60 0.53 -0.35
CA VAL A 99 -19.96 -0.41 -1.42
C VAL A 99 -19.10 -1.66 -1.34
N THR A 100 -19.63 -2.77 -1.88
CA THR A 100 -19.00 -4.10 -1.79
C THR A 100 -17.70 -4.15 -2.58
N ASP A 101 -16.67 -4.77 -1.96
CA ASP A 101 -15.36 -5.02 -2.58
C ASP A 101 -14.69 -3.76 -3.19
N SER A 102 -15.05 -2.57 -2.71
CA SER A 102 -14.38 -1.35 -3.20
C SER A 102 -12.89 -1.34 -2.86
N GLY A 103 -12.53 -2.03 -1.80
CA GLY A 103 -11.17 -2.13 -1.31
C GLY A 103 -10.75 -0.93 -0.48
N LYS A 104 -9.64 -1.10 0.25
CA LYS A 104 -9.11 -0.09 1.17
C LYS A 104 -7.59 -0.21 1.28
N ALA A 105 -6.93 0.92 1.43
CA ALA A 105 -5.54 0.99 1.84
C ALA A 105 -5.45 1.75 3.17
N TYR A 106 -4.54 1.33 4.05
CA TYR A 106 -4.29 1.95 5.34
C TYR A 106 -2.87 2.47 5.38
N LEU A 107 -2.68 3.64 5.96
CA LEU A 107 -1.39 4.20 6.33
C LEU A 107 -1.22 4.05 7.84
N ILE A 108 -0.08 3.53 8.25
CA ILE A 108 0.34 3.39 9.64
C ILE A 108 1.60 4.22 9.80
N LEU A 109 1.51 5.26 10.63
CA LEU A 109 2.63 6.14 10.92
C LEU A 109 3.61 5.49 11.90
N GLY A 110 4.89 5.77 11.65
CA GLY A 110 6.00 5.36 12.49
C GLY A 110 5.96 5.97 13.88
N GLY A 111 6.79 5.47 14.78
CA GLY A 111 6.87 5.90 16.15
C GLY A 111 6.93 4.74 17.14
N THR A 112 6.45 4.94 18.37
CA THR A 112 6.42 3.86 19.36
C THR A 112 5.47 2.75 18.92
N PRO A 113 5.96 1.53 18.65
CA PRO A 113 5.12 0.44 18.18
C PRO A 113 4.00 0.11 19.17
N PRO A 114 2.76 -0.14 18.71
CA PRO A 114 1.71 -0.57 19.59
C PRO A 114 2.04 -1.96 20.17
N SER A 115 1.70 -2.21 21.42
CA SER A 115 1.90 -3.51 22.03
C SER A 115 0.74 -4.45 21.68
N GLY A 116 1.06 -5.63 21.10
CA GLY A 116 0.09 -6.67 20.83
C GLY A 116 -0.65 -6.53 19.51
N GLU A 117 -1.98 -6.65 19.54
CA GLU A 117 -2.81 -6.66 18.34
C GLU A 117 -3.65 -5.38 18.26
N THR A 118 -3.55 -4.68 17.11
CA THR A 118 -4.29 -3.45 16.82
C THR A 118 -5.22 -3.68 15.64
N ASN A 119 -6.47 -3.23 15.70
CA ASN A 119 -7.39 -3.28 14.58
C ASN A 119 -7.07 -2.15 13.59
N LEU A 120 -7.10 -2.41 12.29
CA LEU A 120 -6.80 -1.43 11.24
C LEU A 120 -7.82 -0.28 11.17
N SER A 121 -8.97 -0.38 11.85
CA SER A 121 -9.86 0.78 12.07
C SER A 121 -9.22 1.89 12.90
N MET A 122 -8.07 1.61 13.53
CA MET A 122 -7.26 2.56 14.30
C MET A 122 -6.04 3.05 13.52
N ALA A 123 -5.95 2.75 12.23
CA ALA A 123 -4.92 3.28 11.35
C ALA A 123 -4.94 4.81 11.33
N ASP A 124 -3.79 5.44 11.15
CA ASP A 124 -3.65 6.90 11.17
C ASP A 124 -4.43 7.53 10.01
N ALA A 125 -4.30 6.97 8.81
CA ALA A 125 -5.14 7.32 7.68
C ALA A 125 -5.59 6.08 6.90
N ALA A 126 -6.68 6.21 6.14
CA ALA A 126 -7.21 5.17 5.29
C ALA A 126 -7.78 5.74 3.98
N TYR A 127 -7.62 4.99 2.89
CA TYR A 127 -8.04 5.39 1.55
C TYR A 127 -8.99 4.33 0.99
N THR A 128 -10.21 4.74 0.63
CA THR A 128 -11.26 3.83 0.18
C THR A 128 -11.47 3.88 -1.32
N GLY A 129 -11.70 2.71 -1.93
CA GLY A 129 -12.12 2.63 -3.33
C GLY A 129 -13.43 3.38 -3.57
N ILE A 130 -13.68 3.74 -4.82
CA ILE A 130 -14.76 4.64 -5.24
C ILE A 130 -16.04 3.85 -5.53
N ASN A 131 -15.90 2.80 -6.34
CA ASN A 131 -17.04 2.01 -6.81
C ASN A 131 -16.96 0.57 -6.31
N GLN A 132 -18.08 -0.15 -6.48
CA GLN A 132 -18.13 -1.57 -6.19
C GLN A 132 -17.11 -2.33 -7.05
N GLN A 133 -16.33 -3.20 -6.40
CA GLN A 133 -15.33 -4.04 -7.04
C GLN A 133 -14.14 -3.31 -7.68
N ASP A 134 -13.84 -2.06 -7.28
CA ASP A 134 -12.61 -1.37 -7.72
C ASP A 134 -11.34 -2.08 -7.22
N TYR A 135 -11.46 -2.80 -6.09
CA TYR A 135 -10.36 -3.51 -5.44
C TYR A 135 -9.18 -2.59 -5.10
N ALA A 136 -9.45 -1.40 -4.58
CA ALA A 136 -8.42 -0.49 -4.09
C ALA A 136 -7.56 -1.16 -3.02
N GLY A 137 -6.26 -0.86 -3.01
CA GLY A 137 -5.31 -1.54 -2.14
C GLY A 137 -4.87 -2.93 -2.66
N CYS A 138 -5.20 -3.31 -3.89
CA CYS A 138 -4.64 -4.52 -4.52
C CYS A 138 -3.12 -4.45 -4.72
N SER A 139 -2.60 -3.24 -4.82
CA SER A 139 -1.19 -2.89 -4.82
C SER A 139 -1.01 -1.55 -4.11
N VAL A 140 -0.05 -1.49 -3.20
CA VAL A 140 0.36 -0.24 -2.53
C VAL A 140 1.86 -0.10 -2.64
N ALA A 141 2.35 1.15 -2.68
CA ALA A 141 3.78 1.47 -2.65
C ALA A 141 4.01 2.86 -2.04
N GLY A 142 5.11 3.03 -1.32
CA GLY A 142 5.66 4.37 -1.11
C GLY A 142 6.04 4.96 -2.45
N ALA A 143 5.72 6.20 -2.70
CA ALA A 143 6.09 6.89 -3.93
C ALA A 143 7.39 7.69 -3.78
N GLY A 144 7.88 7.86 -2.54
CA GLY A 144 8.92 8.83 -2.23
C GLY A 144 8.42 10.25 -2.47
N ASP A 145 9.24 11.24 -2.28
CA ASP A 145 8.89 12.65 -2.49
C ASP A 145 8.91 12.97 -4.00
N VAL A 146 7.72 12.87 -4.67
CA VAL A 146 7.60 13.09 -6.12
C VAL A 146 7.53 14.55 -6.50
N ASN A 147 7.19 15.44 -5.53
CA ASN A 147 6.98 16.86 -5.77
C ASN A 147 8.03 17.76 -5.06
N ASN A 148 8.94 17.14 -4.27
CA ASN A 148 10.00 17.77 -3.50
C ASN A 148 9.49 18.78 -2.48
N ASP A 149 8.42 18.45 -1.77
CA ASP A 149 7.88 19.26 -0.67
C ASP A 149 8.39 18.81 0.72
N GLY A 150 9.13 17.69 0.77
CA GLY A 150 9.75 17.15 1.97
C GLY A 150 8.91 16.10 2.68
N TYR A 151 7.80 15.67 2.12
CA TYR A 151 6.96 14.57 2.58
C TYR A 151 7.04 13.44 1.56
N ASP A 152 7.18 12.20 2.01
CA ASP A 152 7.08 11.06 1.11
C ASP A 152 5.61 10.83 0.71
N ASP A 153 5.38 10.50 -0.55
CA ASP A 153 4.07 10.29 -1.14
C ASP A 153 3.71 8.81 -1.23
N ILE A 154 2.45 8.48 -1.49
CA ILE A 154 1.99 7.09 -1.57
C ILE A 154 1.18 6.79 -2.82
N LEU A 155 1.24 5.52 -3.26
CA LEU A 155 0.50 4.99 -4.39
C LEU A 155 -0.46 3.90 -3.95
N VAL A 156 -1.71 3.98 -4.42
CA VAL A 156 -2.74 2.97 -4.24
C VAL A 156 -3.29 2.53 -5.59
N GLY A 157 -3.19 1.24 -5.89
CA GLY A 157 -3.76 0.66 -7.11
C GLY A 157 -5.17 0.10 -6.87
N ALA A 158 -6.04 0.26 -7.89
CA ALA A 158 -7.41 -0.24 -7.96
C ALA A 158 -7.66 -0.79 -9.38
N TYR A 159 -7.25 -2.03 -9.62
CA TYR A 159 -7.08 -2.58 -10.97
C TYR A 159 -8.38 -2.87 -11.73
N TRP A 160 -9.53 -2.79 -11.07
CA TRP A 160 -10.86 -2.89 -11.70
C TRP A 160 -11.68 -1.59 -11.60
N SER A 161 -11.00 -0.47 -11.31
CA SER A 161 -11.66 0.83 -11.32
C SER A 161 -12.28 1.11 -12.70
N ASP A 162 -13.53 1.61 -12.67
CA ASP A 162 -14.35 1.94 -13.84
C ASP A 162 -14.33 3.45 -14.14
N THR A 163 -13.38 4.21 -13.57
CA THR A 163 -13.39 5.69 -13.64
C THR A 163 -13.41 6.21 -15.08
N ILE A 164 -12.59 5.65 -15.97
CA ILE A 164 -12.52 6.06 -17.39
C ILE A 164 -13.10 4.99 -18.32
N ALA A 165 -12.78 3.72 -18.07
CA ALA A 165 -13.21 2.60 -18.90
C ALA A 165 -13.53 1.41 -18.00
N THR A 166 -14.49 0.58 -18.40
CA THR A 166 -14.90 -0.61 -17.64
C THR A 166 -13.67 -1.52 -17.41
N ASP A 167 -13.40 -1.87 -16.16
CA ASP A 167 -12.21 -2.63 -15.73
C ASP A 167 -10.88 -2.03 -16.27
N GLY A 168 -10.87 -0.74 -16.60
CA GLY A 168 -9.69 -0.03 -17.08
C GLY A 168 -8.61 0.02 -16.03
N GLY A 169 -9.02 0.09 -14.78
CA GLY A 169 -8.17 0.18 -13.60
C GLY A 169 -7.52 1.55 -13.45
N SER A 170 -7.12 1.87 -12.22
CA SER A 170 -6.49 3.14 -11.86
C SER A 170 -5.39 2.95 -10.83
N ALA A 171 -4.42 3.84 -10.84
CA ALA A 171 -3.49 4.09 -9.75
C ALA A 171 -3.69 5.51 -9.25
N TYR A 172 -3.71 5.68 -7.95
CA TYR A 172 -3.91 6.95 -7.28
C TYR A 172 -2.63 7.35 -6.56
N LEU A 173 -2.19 8.58 -6.76
CA LEU A 173 -1.12 9.20 -6.00
C LEU A 173 -1.75 10.12 -4.95
N ILE A 174 -1.34 9.94 -3.72
CA ILE A 174 -1.69 10.77 -2.57
C ILE A 174 -0.41 11.41 -2.07
N LEU A 175 -0.40 12.74 -2.03
CA LEU A 175 0.74 13.49 -1.53
C LEU A 175 0.79 13.42 0.00
N GLY A 176 2.02 13.33 0.51
CA GLY A 176 2.27 13.36 1.95
C GLY A 176 1.95 14.74 2.55
N ASP A 177 1.65 14.76 3.82
CA ASP A 177 1.42 16.00 4.57
C ASP A 177 1.73 15.83 6.06
N ALA A 178 1.88 16.93 6.78
CA ALA A 178 2.28 16.95 8.19
C ALA A 178 1.29 16.25 9.16
N SER A 179 0.11 15.83 8.71
CA SER A 179 -0.92 15.24 9.58
C SER A 179 -1.92 14.38 8.81
N PRO A 180 -1.46 13.35 8.08
CA PRO A 180 -2.37 12.46 7.36
C PRO A 180 -3.30 11.79 8.37
N ASN A 181 -4.62 11.89 8.16
CA ASN A 181 -5.57 11.37 9.12
C ASN A 181 -6.93 11.04 8.52
N GLY A 182 -7.67 10.17 9.23
CA GLY A 182 -9.05 9.86 8.91
C GLY A 182 -9.20 8.94 7.71
N THR A 183 -10.40 8.93 7.14
CA THR A 183 -10.71 8.11 5.95
C THR A 183 -11.09 9.00 4.79
N THR A 184 -10.33 8.87 3.69
CA THR A 184 -10.48 9.66 2.46
C THR A 184 -10.89 8.73 1.31
N SER A 185 -11.79 9.19 0.45
CA SER A 185 -12.09 8.48 -0.80
C SER A 185 -10.96 8.70 -1.81
N LEU A 186 -10.59 7.67 -2.57
CA LEU A 186 -9.65 7.82 -3.68
C LEU A 186 -10.16 8.74 -4.80
N ALA A 187 -11.46 9.10 -4.78
CA ALA A 187 -11.97 10.18 -5.64
C ALA A 187 -11.38 11.56 -5.30
N ASP A 188 -10.85 11.73 -4.10
CA ASP A 188 -10.21 12.95 -3.61
C ASP A 188 -8.68 12.84 -3.63
N ALA A 189 -8.11 11.82 -4.28
CA ALA A 189 -6.65 11.69 -4.45
C ALA A 189 -6.08 12.85 -5.27
N ASP A 190 -4.82 13.21 -5.02
CA ASP A 190 -4.17 14.34 -5.70
C ASP A 190 -4.02 14.11 -7.19
N TYR A 191 -3.69 12.86 -7.58
CA TYR A 191 -3.61 12.47 -9.00
C TYR A 191 -4.14 11.06 -9.22
N GLU A 192 -4.76 10.86 -10.38
CA GLU A 192 -5.25 9.57 -10.87
C GLU A 192 -4.63 9.23 -12.22
N PHE A 193 -4.12 8.00 -12.36
CA PHE A 193 -3.57 7.42 -13.59
C PHE A 193 -4.41 6.23 -14.00
N SER A 194 -5.31 6.44 -14.98
CA SER A 194 -6.31 5.46 -15.38
C SER A 194 -6.02 4.77 -16.70
N GLY A 195 -6.44 3.51 -16.82
CA GLY A 195 -6.48 2.79 -18.09
C GLY A 195 -7.49 3.42 -19.03
N LEU A 196 -7.12 3.48 -20.31
CA LEU A 196 -7.90 4.18 -21.34
C LEU A 196 -8.88 3.27 -22.07
N THR A 197 -8.70 1.95 -21.98
CA THR A 197 -9.54 0.97 -22.65
C THR A 197 -10.04 -0.10 -21.69
N THR A 198 -11.20 -0.65 -22.03
CA THR A 198 -11.86 -1.71 -21.24
C THR A 198 -10.90 -2.87 -21.00
N GLY A 199 -10.72 -3.22 -19.73
CA GLY A 199 -9.94 -4.38 -19.30
C GLY A 199 -8.43 -4.16 -19.23
N ASP A 200 -7.91 -2.95 -19.38
CA ASP A 200 -6.46 -2.66 -19.29
C ASP A 200 -5.86 -3.03 -17.92
N GLN A 201 -6.68 -2.96 -16.86
CA GLN A 201 -6.31 -3.25 -15.47
C GLN A 201 -5.07 -2.47 -14.99
N CYS A 202 -5.03 -1.17 -15.28
CA CYS A 202 -4.00 -0.28 -14.75
C CYS A 202 -4.03 -0.24 -13.21
N GLY A 203 -2.90 0.03 -12.57
CA GLY A 203 -2.79 0.00 -11.11
C GLY A 203 -2.70 -1.41 -10.50
N LYS A 204 -2.70 -2.48 -11.32
CA LYS A 204 -2.53 -3.86 -10.82
C LYS A 204 -1.21 -4.05 -10.09
N LYS A 205 -0.17 -3.30 -10.48
CA LYS A 205 1.09 -3.12 -9.78
C LYS A 205 1.52 -1.66 -9.89
N VAL A 206 1.95 -1.11 -8.76
CA VAL A 206 2.54 0.22 -8.66
C VAL A 206 3.90 0.12 -7.97
N ALA A 207 4.81 1.01 -8.33
CA ALA A 207 6.13 1.11 -7.72
C ALA A 207 6.70 2.51 -7.98
N SER A 208 7.72 2.90 -7.22
CA SER A 208 8.48 4.13 -7.47
C SER A 208 9.97 3.91 -7.33
N VAL A 209 10.73 4.77 -7.98
CA VAL A 209 12.19 4.87 -7.89
C VAL A 209 12.64 6.13 -8.62
N ASP A 210 13.67 6.80 -8.16
CA ASP A 210 14.36 7.84 -8.96
C ASP A 210 15.12 7.15 -10.11
N MET A 211 14.46 7.04 -11.27
CA MET A 211 14.98 6.32 -12.44
C MET A 211 15.95 7.15 -13.26
N ASN A 212 15.78 8.46 -13.27
CA ASN A 212 16.57 9.37 -14.07
C ASN A 212 17.73 10.02 -13.29
N GLY A 213 17.77 9.88 -11.97
CA GLY A 213 18.81 10.40 -11.07
C GLY A 213 18.72 11.91 -10.85
N ASP A 214 17.52 12.50 -10.97
CA ASP A 214 17.31 13.94 -10.77
C ASP A 214 16.98 14.32 -9.32
N GLY A 215 16.79 13.32 -8.47
CA GLY A 215 16.50 13.49 -7.04
C GLY A 215 15.02 13.49 -6.70
N TYR A 216 14.13 13.39 -7.69
CA TYR A 216 12.69 13.20 -7.51
C TYR A 216 12.33 11.73 -7.73
N SER A 217 11.42 11.20 -6.96
CA SER A 217 10.92 9.86 -7.19
C SER A 217 9.99 9.81 -8.39
N ASP A 218 10.22 8.81 -9.27
CA ASP A 218 9.39 8.55 -10.45
C ASP A 218 8.41 7.43 -10.17
N ILE A 219 7.24 7.47 -10.80
CA ILE A 219 6.15 6.51 -10.60
C ILE A 219 6.05 5.55 -11.77
N SER A 220 5.84 4.28 -11.46
CA SER A 220 5.57 3.22 -12.43
C SER A 220 4.19 2.62 -12.20
N VAL A 221 3.33 2.61 -13.25
CA VAL A 221 1.97 2.03 -13.21
C VAL A 221 1.87 0.92 -14.25
N GLY A 222 1.65 -0.31 -13.77
CA GLY A 222 1.49 -1.49 -14.62
C GLY A 222 0.05 -1.69 -15.08
N CYS A 223 -0.14 -1.87 -16.39
CA CYS A 223 -1.41 -2.15 -17.07
C CYS A 223 -1.25 -3.46 -17.88
N PRO A 224 -1.37 -4.64 -17.24
CA PRO A 224 -0.92 -5.90 -17.85
C PRO A 224 -1.73 -6.36 -19.05
N TYR A 225 -2.93 -5.84 -19.23
CA TYR A 225 -3.80 -6.21 -20.35
C TYR A 225 -4.02 -5.08 -21.37
N ALA A 226 -3.33 -3.94 -21.20
CA ALA A 226 -3.39 -2.84 -22.17
C ALA A 226 -2.99 -3.31 -23.58
N ASN A 227 -3.70 -2.79 -24.58
CA ASN A 227 -3.55 -3.18 -25.97
C ASN A 227 -2.73 -2.12 -26.74
N THR A 228 -1.43 -2.38 -26.96
CA THR A 228 -0.53 -1.48 -27.70
C THR A 228 -0.15 -2.04 -29.08
N GLY A 229 -1.15 -2.55 -29.81
CA GLY A 229 -0.94 -3.10 -31.18
C GLY A 229 -1.36 -4.56 -31.35
N SER A 230 -1.41 -5.33 -30.28
CA SER A 230 -1.97 -6.69 -30.22
C SER A 230 -2.75 -6.85 -28.92
N SER A 231 -3.62 -7.86 -28.83
CA SER A 231 -4.42 -8.11 -27.62
C SER A 231 -3.54 -8.47 -26.43
N ASN A 232 -3.76 -7.81 -25.30
CA ASN A 232 -3.14 -8.12 -24.00
C ASN A 232 -1.60 -8.13 -24.04
N THR A 233 -0.99 -7.17 -24.71
CA THR A 233 0.47 -7.06 -24.74
C THR A 233 1.05 -6.51 -23.45
N GLY A 234 0.22 -5.81 -22.67
CA GLY A 234 0.61 -5.11 -21.47
C GLY A 234 1.38 -3.83 -21.75
N THR A 235 1.31 -2.92 -20.81
CA THR A 235 2.04 -1.64 -20.82
C THR A 235 2.41 -1.28 -19.40
N THR A 236 3.53 -0.61 -19.23
CA THR A 236 3.90 0.07 -18.01
C THR A 236 4.08 1.55 -18.33
N TYR A 237 3.38 2.40 -17.64
CA TYR A 237 3.57 3.85 -17.73
C TYR A 237 4.60 4.27 -16.69
N LEU A 238 5.49 5.15 -17.12
CA LEU A 238 6.47 5.80 -16.27
C LEU A 238 6.14 7.28 -16.22
N ILE A 239 5.97 7.82 -15.04
CA ILE A 239 5.66 9.21 -14.76
C ILE A 239 6.83 9.78 -13.96
N TYR A 240 7.48 10.80 -14.50
CA TYR A 240 8.61 11.44 -13.84
C TYR A 240 8.14 12.42 -12.78
N GLY A 241 8.74 12.33 -11.60
CA GLY A 241 8.64 13.32 -10.57
C GLY A 241 9.21 14.67 -11.03
N SER A 242 8.77 15.75 -10.43
CA SER A 242 9.28 17.09 -10.74
C SER A 242 8.96 18.06 -9.61
N GLY A 243 9.93 18.88 -9.22
CA GLY A 243 9.70 19.99 -8.27
C GLY A 243 8.69 21.01 -8.78
N GLN A 244 7.97 21.62 -7.85
CA GLN A 244 7.02 22.73 -8.10
C GLN A 244 7.74 24.03 -8.45
#